data_c96df6f20af14d9db934ed8814a531b1
#
_entry.id   c96df6f20af14d9db934ed8814a531b1
#
_cell.length_a   1.000
_cell.length_b   1.000
_cell.length_c   1.000
_cell.angle_alpha   90.00
_cell.angle_beta   90.00
_cell.angle_gamma   90.00
#
_symmetry.space_group_name_H-M   'P 1'
#
loop_
_entity.id
_entity.type
_entity.pdbx_description
1 polymer ?
#
loop_
_entity_poly.entity_id
_entity_poly.type
_entity_poly.pdbx_seq_one_letter_code
_entity_poly.pdbx_strand_id
1 'polypeptide(L)'
;MEHEDDDENDDENECKFHFLAKPLEFESMKIGPYQIHLLETGRFWLDGGAMFGVVPKTLWSQEKPSDEKNRIEMSMKVLLILYEDRKILVDAGAGHKFPPKLQEIYGLDYQRFSLKTSLQAHRLQPVDITDVILTHCHFDHVGGATERDGEVLQLTFPKATHYVQDSHWNWALSPSEKDRASFLKENLEPLKQSGRLKILLGERELFPGLHLLLSNGHTVGLQMVKIQDSTNTLFYCSDLMPTAAHVPLPYIMGYDLYPLTTLEEKRRYLSQACDENWLIVLEHDAEVDAIRIEQGEKRLEIREKLAI
;
A
#
# COMPACT_ATOMS: atom_id res chain seq x y z
N MET A 1 -35.06 27.48 71.43
CA MET A 1 -35.49 27.37 70.03
C MET A 1 -34.15 27.35 69.25
N GLU A 2 -33.46 26.42 69.35
CA GLU A 2 -33.20 25.09 68.83
C GLU A 2 -33.30 25.09 67.32
N HIS A 3 -32.16 25.08 66.67
CA HIS A 3 -31.93 24.66 65.27
C HIS A 3 -30.78 23.66 65.26
N GLU A 4 -31.13 22.46 64.89
CA GLU A 4 -30.24 21.36 64.60
C GLU A 4 -29.63 21.56 63.23
N ASP A 5 -28.32 21.37 63.15
CA ASP A 5 -27.55 21.33 61.90
C ASP A 5 -27.45 19.89 61.48
N ASP A 6 -27.99 19.56 60.31
CA ASP A 6 -27.82 18.25 59.67
C ASP A 6 -26.60 18.31 58.75
N ASP A 7 -25.56 17.57 59.10
CA ASP A 7 -24.39 17.27 58.28
C ASP A 7 -24.77 16.20 57.24
N GLU A 8 -24.87 16.59 55.95
CA GLU A 8 -24.89 15.65 54.84
C GLU A 8 -23.45 15.35 54.35
N ASN A 9 -23.02 14.12 54.61
CA ASN A 9 -21.82 13.52 54.06
C ASN A 9 -22.07 13.09 52.63
N ASP A 10 -21.52 13.81 51.65
CA ASP A 10 -21.44 13.39 50.26
C ASP A 10 -20.24 12.48 50.05
N ASP A 11 -20.47 11.16 50.10
CA ASP A 11 -19.53 10.13 49.63
C ASP A 11 -19.47 10.15 48.11
N GLU A 12 -18.49 10.85 47.53
CA GLU A 12 -18.14 10.75 46.11
C GLU A 12 -17.45 9.41 45.81
N ASN A 13 -18.27 8.43 45.41
CA ASN A 13 -17.79 7.13 44.92
C ASN A 13 -17.35 7.35 43.46
N GLU A 14 -16.09 7.76 43.25
CA GLU A 14 -15.43 7.74 41.95
C GLU A 14 -15.27 6.29 41.45
N CYS A 15 -16.23 5.84 40.66
CA CYS A 15 -16.16 4.57 39.94
C CYS A 15 -15.14 4.69 38.79
N LYS A 16 -13.86 4.40 39.07
CA LYS A 16 -12.80 4.32 38.07
C LYS A 16 -13.03 3.09 37.20
N PHE A 17 -13.80 3.26 36.12
CA PHE A 17 -13.83 2.29 35.03
C PHE A 17 -12.47 2.28 34.33
N HIS A 18 -11.59 1.39 34.73
CA HIS A 18 -10.44 1.00 33.95
C HIS A 18 -10.94 0.09 32.81
N PHE A 19 -11.30 0.70 31.69
CA PHE A 19 -11.40 -0.03 30.45
C PHE A 19 -9.97 -0.43 30.02
N LEU A 20 -9.51 -1.57 30.49
CA LEU A 20 -8.43 -2.29 29.85
C LEU A 20 -9.01 -2.81 28.52
N ALA A 21 -8.93 -1.99 27.48
CA ALA A 21 -9.16 -2.45 26.13
C ALA A 21 -8.19 -3.62 25.89
N LYS A 22 -8.74 -4.82 25.64
CA LYS A 22 -7.92 -5.94 25.16
C LYS A 22 -7.13 -5.41 23.96
N PRO A 23 -5.83 -5.73 23.86
CA PRO A 23 -5.07 -5.39 22.67
C PRO A 23 -5.84 -5.95 21.47
N LEU A 24 -6.08 -5.12 20.47
CA LEU A 24 -6.50 -5.60 19.16
C LEU A 24 -5.39 -6.55 18.69
N GLU A 25 -5.66 -7.85 18.70
CA GLU A 25 -4.79 -8.84 18.08
C GLU A 25 -4.94 -8.64 16.58
N PHE A 26 -4.02 -7.89 15.98
CA PHE A 26 -3.93 -7.79 14.52
C PHE A 26 -3.48 -9.14 13.99
N GLU A 27 -4.22 -9.67 13.03
CA GLU A 27 -3.78 -10.86 12.33
C GLU A 27 -2.41 -10.57 11.71
N SER A 28 -1.43 -11.40 12.03
CA SER A 28 -0.09 -11.31 11.48
C SER A 28 0.23 -12.57 10.72
N MET A 29 0.78 -12.42 9.54
CA MET A 29 1.33 -13.53 8.78
C MET A 29 2.80 -13.71 9.14
N LYS A 30 3.25 -14.96 9.26
CA LYS A 30 4.64 -15.28 9.50
C LYS A 30 5.21 -16.10 8.33
N ILE A 31 6.29 -15.62 7.73
CA ILE A 31 7.04 -16.32 6.68
C ILE A 31 8.51 -16.29 7.07
N GLY A 32 9.06 -17.44 7.38
CA GLY A 32 10.41 -17.55 7.91
C GLY A 32 10.62 -16.65 9.15
N PRO A 33 11.62 -15.76 9.14
CA PRO A 33 11.87 -14.85 10.25
C PRO A 33 11.01 -13.59 10.22
N TYR A 34 10.17 -13.39 9.18
CA TYR A 34 9.38 -12.19 8.97
C TYR A 34 8.00 -12.30 9.62
N GLN A 35 7.63 -11.29 10.41
CA GLN A 35 6.27 -11.02 10.82
C GLN A 35 5.71 -9.91 9.94
N ILE A 36 4.60 -10.18 9.24
CA ILE A 36 4.07 -9.33 8.18
C ILE A 36 2.67 -8.88 8.58
N HIS A 37 2.40 -7.58 8.42
CA HIS A 37 1.11 -6.96 8.62
C HIS A 37 0.76 -6.11 7.40
N LEU A 38 -0.51 -6.06 7.06
CA LEU A 38 -1.03 -5.17 6.04
C LEU A 38 -1.66 -3.96 6.71
N LEU A 39 -1.16 -2.78 6.40
CA LEU A 39 -1.64 -1.51 6.96
C LEU A 39 -2.43 -0.75 5.92
N GLU A 40 -3.63 -0.32 6.24
CA GLU A 40 -4.37 0.59 5.39
C GLU A 40 -4.01 2.05 5.73
N THR A 41 -3.67 2.83 4.71
CA THR A 41 -3.18 4.21 4.88
C THR A 41 -4.14 5.27 4.37
N GLY A 42 -5.26 4.85 3.75
CA GLY A 42 -6.30 5.72 3.24
C GLY A 42 -7.11 5.06 2.11
N ARG A 43 -8.16 5.75 1.72
CA ARG A 43 -9.00 5.38 0.56
C ARG A 43 -8.93 6.46 -0.50
N PHE A 44 -9.13 6.07 -1.73
CA PHE A 44 -9.21 6.98 -2.87
C PHE A 44 -10.10 6.42 -3.98
N TRP A 45 -10.45 7.25 -4.94
CA TRP A 45 -11.35 6.88 -6.03
C TRP A 45 -10.75 7.29 -7.35
N LEU A 46 -10.62 6.33 -8.26
CA LEU A 46 -10.13 6.56 -9.62
C LEU A 46 -11.20 6.18 -10.65
N ASP A 47 -11.15 6.81 -11.83
CA ASP A 47 -12.05 6.48 -12.95
C ASP A 47 -11.95 5.00 -13.31
N GLY A 48 -13.09 4.30 -13.27
CA GLY A 48 -13.14 2.87 -13.54
C GLY A 48 -12.77 2.52 -14.98
N GLY A 49 -13.02 3.41 -15.96
CA GLY A 49 -12.58 3.22 -17.33
C GLY A 49 -11.05 3.27 -17.43
N ALA A 50 -10.41 4.18 -16.69
CA ALA A 50 -8.94 4.24 -16.63
C ALA A 50 -8.36 3.03 -15.91
N MET A 51 -9.02 2.54 -14.83
CA MET A 51 -8.56 1.34 -14.11
C MET A 51 -8.68 0.06 -14.91
N PHE A 52 -9.68 -0.05 -15.79
CA PHE A 52 -9.91 -1.28 -16.57
C PHE A 52 -9.55 -1.16 -18.06
N GLY A 53 -9.04 -0.01 -18.50
CA GLY A 53 -8.54 0.21 -19.85
C GLY A 53 -9.55 -0.13 -20.93
N VAL A 54 -9.25 -1.13 -21.77
CA VAL A 54 -10.11 -1.53 -22.90
C VAL A 54 -11.27 -2.43 -22.50
N VAL A 55 -11.37 -2.87 -21.25
CA VAL A 55 -12.46 -3.74 -20.78
C VAL A 55 -13.76 -2.92 -20.72
N PRO A 56 -14.86 -3.37 -21.37
CA PRO A 56 -16.13 -2.65 -21.34
C PRO A 56 -16.69 -2.48 -19.92
N LYS A 57 -17.29 -1.31 -19.65
CA LYS A 57 -17.91 -1.01 -18.35
C LYS A 57 -18.92 -2.07 -17.92
N THR A 58 -19.71 -2.60 -18.85
CA THR A 58 -20.70 -3.67 -18.59
C THR A 58 -20.10 -4.96 -18.03
N LEU A 59 -18.78 -5.15 -18.16
CA LEU A 59 -18.06 -6.28 -17.57
C LEU A 59 -17.41 -5.88 -16.25
N TRP A 60 -16.55 -4.85 -16.23
CA TRP A 60 -15.80 -4.53 -15.03
C TRP A 60 -16.67 -3.98 -13.88
N SER A 61 -17.80 -3.32 -14.18
CA SER A 61 -18.66 -2.78 -13.13
C SER A 61 -19.44 -3.86 -12.34
N GLN A 62 -19.41 -5.09 -12.79
CA GLN A 62 -19.93 -6.25 -12.02
C GLN A 62 -18.97 -6.63 -10.91
N GLU A 63 -17.67 -6.44 -11.12
CA GLU A 63 -16.62 -6.75 -10.15
C GLU A 63 -16.34 -5.56 -9.20
N LYS A 64 -16.34 -4.34 -9.77
CA LYS A 64 -16.09 -3.09 -9.04
C LYS A 64 -17.13 -2.04 -9.39
N PRO A 65 -18.20 -1.89 -8.58
CA PRO A 65 -19.22 -0.86 -8.80
C PRO A 65 -18.61 0.54 -8.80
N SER A 66 -19.09 1.40 -9.71
CA SER A 66 -18.63 2.78 -9.78
C SER A 66 -19.65 3.77 -9.17
N ASP A 67 -19.14 4.90 -8.69
CA ASP A 67 -19.95 6.04 -8.26
C ASP A 67 -20.55 6.80 -9.47
N GLU A 68 -21.29 7.88 -9.19
CA GLU A 68 -21.90 8.71 -10.23
C GLU A 68 -20.88 9.42 -11.14
N LYS A 69 -19.65 9.60 -10.66
CA LYS A 69 -18.50 10.14 -11.41
C LYS A 69 -17.71 9.06 -12.16
N ASN A 70 -18.22 7.83 -12.24
CA ASN A 70 -17.56 6.66 -12.85
C ASN A 70 -16.30 6.22 -12.12
N ARG A 71 -16.13 6.56 -10.82
CA ARG A 71 -14.96 6.19 -10.05
C ARG A 71 -15.24 4.93 -9.23
N ILE A 72 -14.25 4.08 -9.09
CA ILE A 72 -14.25 2.91 -8.20
C ILE A 72 -13.49 3.22 -6.92
N GLU A 73 -13.93 2.65 -5.82
CA GLU A 73 -13.23 2.74 -4.54
C GLU A 73 -11.97 1.87 -4.55
N MET A 74 -10.88 2.45 -4.06
CA MET A 74 -9.59 1.79 -3.94
C MET A 74 -8.99 2.04 -2.56
N SER A 75 -8.22 1.08 -2.05
CA SER A 75 -7.42 1.25 -0.85
C SER A 75 -5.98 1.66 -1.19
N MET A 76 -5.28 2.17 -0.19
CA MET A 76 -3.83 2.33 -0.20
C MET A 76 -3.27 1.47 0.94
N LYS A 77 -2.87 0.24 0.63
CA LYS A 77 -2.35 -0.71 1.60
C LYS A 77 -0.84 -0.81 1.47
N VAL A 78 -0.15 -0.82 2.59
CA VAL A 78 1.30 -0.97 2.66
C VAL A 78 1.64 -2.18 3.51
N LEU A 79 2.75 -2.87 3.22
CA LEU A 79 3.23 -3.92 4.11
C LEU A 79 4.11 -3.33 5.20
N LEU A 80 3.84 -3.70 6.45
CA LEU A 80 4.77 -3.57 7.56
C LEU A 80 5.40 -4.95 7.82
N ILE A 81 6.72 -5.02 7.70
CA ILE A 81 7.49 -6.24 7.86
C ILE A 81 8.44 -6.04 9.04
N LEU A 82 8.26 -6.86 10.08
CA LEU A 82 9.14 -6.88 11.24
C LEU A 82 10.15 -8.03 11.09
N TYR A 83 11.44 -7.68 11.12
CA TYR A 83 12.54 -8.62 10.96
C TYR A 83 13.73 -8.20 11.83
N GLU A 84 14.05 -8.99 12.87
CA GLU A 84 15.08 -8.62 13.85
C GLU A 84 14.84 -7.20 14.40
N ASP A 85 15.82 -6.31 14.28
CA ASP A 85 15.69 -4.89 14.69
C ASP A 85 15.04 -4.00 13.60
N ARG A 86 14.71 -4.56 12.43
CA ARG A 86 14.18 -3.83 11.29
C ARG A 86 12.66 -3.73 11.34
N LYS A 87 12.20 -2.56 10.96
CA LYS A 87 10.80 -2.24 10.71
C LYS A 87 10.73 -1.69 9.30
N ILE A 88 10.36 -2.56 8.37
CA ILE A 88 10.41 -2.31 6.93
C ILE A 88 8.99 -1.99 6.46
N LEU A 89 8.81 -0.87 5.76
CA LEU A 89 7.59 -0.60 5.01
C LEU A 89 7.80 -0.89 3.52
N VAL A 90 6.78 -1.44 2.88
CA VAL A 90 6.67 -1.44 1.42
C VAL A 90 5.60 -0.44 1.06
N ASP A 91 6.01 0.63 0.39
CA ASP A 91 5.24 1.85 0.09
C ASP A 91 4.81 2.67 1.33
N ALA A 92 4.13 3.79 1.10
CA ALA A 92 3.77 4.74 2.14
C ALA A 92 2.39 5.40 1.94
N GLY A 93 1.63 5.03 0.90
CA GLY A 93 0.38 5.68 0.55
C GLY A 93 0.57 7.11 0.00
N ALA A 94 -0.54 7.85 -0.19
CA ALA A 94 -0.49 9.17 -0.83
C ALA A 94 -0.01 10.31 0.09
N GLY A 95 -0.02 10.12 1.41
CA GLY A 95 0.29 11.21 2.36
C GLY A 95 -0.74 12.34 2.33
N HIS A 96 -0.47 13.44 3.04
CA HIS A 96 -1.44 14.52 3.26
C HIS A 96 -1.06 15.84 2.56
N LYS A 97 -0.19 15.82 1.54
CA LYS A 97 0.31 17.04 0.88
C LYS A 97 -0.56 17.56 -0.26
N PHE A 98 -1.53 16.78 -0.70
CA PHE A 98 -2.41 17.17 -1.80
C PHE A 98 -3.19 18.44 -1.50
N PRO A 99 -3.23 19.42 -2.42
CA PRO A 99 -4.15 20.55 -2.31
C PRO A 99 -5.60 20.09 -2.40
N PRO A 100 -6.56 20.81 -1.76
CA PRO A 100 -7.97 20.40 -1.64
C PRO A 100 -8.62 20.00 -2.96
N LYS A 101 -8.32 20.72 -4.04
CA LYS A 101 -8.84 20.41 -5.39
C LYS A 101 -8.43 19.02 -5.89
N LEU A 102 -7.18 18.61 -5.66
CA LEU A 102 -6.71 17.30 -6.07
C LEU A 102 -7.23 16.20 -5.14
N GLN A 103 -7.37 16.50 -3.83
CA GLN A 103 -8.03 15.58 -2.90
C GLN A 103 -9.46 15.26 -3.37
N GLU A 104 -10.21 16.26 -3.83
CA GLU A 104 -11.57 16.05 -4.37
C GLU A 104 -11.56 15.23 -5.65
N ILE A 105 -10.64 15.51 -6.59
CA ILE A 105 -10.53 14.78 -7.86
C ILE A 105 -10.26 13.30 -7.62
N TYR A 106 -9.29 12.99 -6.77
CA TYR A 106 -8.90 11.62 -6.44
C TYR A 106 -9.74 11.01 -5.31
N GLY A 107 -10.67 11.77 -4.72
CA GLY A 107 -11.51 11.30 -3.63
C GLY A 107 -10.73 10.83 -2.40
N LEU A 108 -9.58 11.45 -2.12
CA LEU A 108 -8.71 11.02 -1.00
C LEU A 108 -9.43 11.12 0.34
N ASP A 109 -9.57 10.01 1.04
CA ASP A 109 -10.20 9.91 2.36
C ASP A 109 -9.21 9.29 3.37
N TYR A 110 -8.90 10.07 4.41
CA TYR A 110 -8.05 9.69 5.53
C TYR A 110 -8.81 9.66 6.86
N GLN A 111 -10.14 9.84 6.86
CA GLN A 111 -10.92 9.90 8.09
C GLN A 111 -10.94 8.55 8.80
N ARG A 112 -11.04 7.49 8.03
CA ARG A 112 -11.11 6.12 8.53
C ARG A 112 -9.74 5.50 8.74
N PHE A 113 -8.81 5.76 7.81
CA PHE A 113 -7.47 5.19 7.83
C PHE A 113 -6.42 6.24 7.52
N SER A 114 -5.27 6.15 8.16
CA SER A 114 -4.08 6.92 7.81
C SER A 114 -2.83 6.15 8.19
N LEU A 115 -1.73 6.40 7.50
CA LEU A 115 -0.45 5.76 7.80
C LEU A 115 -0.06 5.92 9.27
N LYS A 116 -0.25 7.12 9.84
CA LYS A 116 0.08 7.41 11.23
C LYS A 116 -0.78 6.59 12.21
N THR A 117 -2.10 6.53 12.01
CA THR A 117 -2.99 5.76 12.90
C THR A 117 -2.74 4.27 12.78
N SER A 118 -2.45 3.78 11.56
CA SER A 118 -2.12 2.37 11.33
C SER A 118 -0.80 1.97 11.98
N LEU A 119 0.24 2.80 11.91
CA LEU A 119 1.48 2.56 12.65
C LEU A 119 1.27 2.58 14.18
N GLN A 120 0.50 3.56 14.69
CA GLN A 120 0.19 3.65 16.12
C GLN A 120 -0.55 2.43 16.65
N ALA A 121 -1.43 1.83 15.86
CA ALA A 121 -2.11 0.60 16.21
C ALA A 121 -1.10 -0.55 16.44
N HIS A 122 0.01 -0.56 15.70
CA HIS A 122 1.15 -1.48 15.90
C HIS A 122 2.18 -0.97 16.91
N ARG A 123 1.87 0.10 17.70
CA ARG A 123 2.76 0.72 18.70
C ARG A 123 4.05 1.28 18.08
N LEU A 124 3.97 1.70 16.83
CA LEU A 124 5.07 2.30 16.11
C LEU A 124 4.80 3.78 15.82
N GLN A 125 5.88 4.52 15.72
CA GLN A 125 5.91 5.91 15.23
C GLN A 125 6.70 5.95 13.91
N PRO A 126 6.52 6.95 13.07
CA PRO A 126 7.29 7.07 11.82
C PRO A 126 8.82 7.02 12.05
N VAL A 127 9.30 7.55 13.17
CA VAL A 127 10.73 7.55 13.55
C VAL A 127 11.28 6.14 13.85
N ASP A 128 10.41 5.14 14.08
CA ASP A 128 10.80 3.77 14.36
C ASP A 128 11.05 2.95 13.09
N ILE A 129 10.57 3.42 11.93
CA ILE A 129 10.77 2.75 10.65
C ILE A 129 12.24 2.87 10.25
N THR A 130 12.82 1.72 9.89
CA THR A 130 14.25 1.60 9.56
C THR A 130 14.50 1.53 8.07
N ASP A 131 13.54 1.04 7.30
CA ASP A 131 13.66 0.79 5.88
C ASP A 131 12.31 1.07 5.18
N VAL A 132 12.34 1.67 4.00
CA VAL A 132 11.16 1.87 3.14
C VAL A 132 11.51 1.37 1.75
N ILE A 133 10.81 0.37 1.26
CA ILE A 133 10.92 -0.12 -0.11
C ILE A 133 9.83 0.59 -0.91
N LEU A 134 10.22 1.51 -1.78
CA LEU A 134 9.30 2.18 -2.68
C LEU A 134 9.13 1.32 -3.92
N THR A 135 7.94 0.78 -4.15
CA THR A 135 7.68 -0.03 -5.34
C THR A 135 7.87 0.83 -6.58
N HIS A 136 7.30 2.01 -6.56
CA HIS A 136 7.48 3.07 -7.53
C HIS A 136 7.07 4.42 -6.93
N CYS A 137 7.22 5.51 -7.68
CA CYS A 137 7.09 6.87 -7.16
C CYS A 137 5.79 7.57 -7.62
N HIS A 138 4.73 6.84 -7.98
CA HIS A 138 3.42 7.45 -8.12
C HIS A 138 2.93 7.95 -6.77
N PHE A 139 2.05 8.95 -6.79
CA PHE A 139 1.67 9.71 -5.59
C PHE A 139 1.06 8.85 -4.48
N ASP A 140 0.33 7.82 -4.83
CA ASP A 140 -0.38 6.90 -3.93
C ASP A 140 0.51 5.82 -3.30
N HIS A 141 1.77 5.73 -3.74
CA HIS A 141 2.80 4.83 -3.20
C HIS A 141 3.87 5.59 -2.41
N VAL A 142 4.42 6.66 -2.99
CA VAL A 142 5.54 7.41 -2.37
C VAL A 142 5.09 8.59 -1.53
N GLY A 143 3.86 9.06 -1.72
CA GLY A 143 3.41 10.34 -1.15
C GLY A 143 3.57 10.44 0.36
N GLY A 144 3.26 9.38 1.09
CA GLY A 144 3.42 9.31 2.54
C GLY A 144 4.86 9.18 3.04
N ALA A 145 5.85 8.92 2.16
CA ALA A 145 7.25 8.88 2.54
C ALA A 145 7.81 10.28 2.88
N THR A 146 7.10 11.32 2.49
CA THR A 146 7.44 12.71 2.79
C THR A 146 6.24 13.46 3.33
N GLU A 147 6.47 14.42 4.19
CA GLU A 147 5.44 15.23 4.83
C GLU A 147 5.79 16.72 4.77
N ARG A 148 4.80 17.55 5.08
CA ARG A 148 4.96 18.99 5.22
C ARG A 148 4.76 19.39 6.67
N ASP A 149 5.78 20.04 7.25
CA ASP A 149 5.71 20.68 8.55
C ASP A 149 5.81 22.20 8.35
N GLY A 150 4.69 22.90 8.43
CA GLY A 150 4.59 24.29 8.01
C GLY A 150 4.98 24.44 6.53
N GLU A 151 6.02 25.22 6.24
CA GLU A 151 6.55 25.44 4.89
C GLU A 151 7.67 24.43 4.51
N VAL A 152 8.10 23.60 5.46
CA VAL A 152 9.22 22.67 5.25
C VAL A 152 8.73 21.33 4.75
N LEU A 153 9.32 20.85 3.67
CA LEU A 153 9.17 19.48 3.20
C LEU A 153 10.28 18.61 3.79
N GLN A 154 9.91 17.49 4.40
CA GLN A 154 10.85 16.61 5.08
C GLN A 154 10.46 15.12 4.90
N LEU A 155 11.35 14.21 5.30
CA LEU A 155 11.04 12.78 5.35
C LEU A 155 10.07 12.48 6.49
N THR A 156 9.03 11.72 6.22
CA THR A 156 8.16 11.13 7.23
C THR A 156 8.93 10.11 8.09
N PHE A 157 9.88 9.40 7.48
CA PHE A 157 10.70 8.37 8.11
C PHE A 157 12.17 8.78 8.16
N PRO A 158 12.57 9.70 9.08
CA PRO A 158 13.88 10.36 9.04
C PRO A 158 15.06 9.42 9.29
N LYS A 159 14.84 8.25 9.90
CA LYS A 159 15.88 7.24 10.14
C LYS A 159 15.94 6.17 9.07
N ALA A 160 14.90 6.04 8.24
CA ALA A 160 14.79 4.97 7.27
C ALA A 160 15.73 5.14 6.08
N THR A 161 16.24 4.02 5.57
CA THR A 161 16.81 3.93 4.23
C THR A 161 15.66 3.70 3.25
N HIS A 162 15.55 4.53 2.21
CA HIS A 162 14.53 4.40 1.17
C HIS A 162 15.15 3.75 -0.07
N TYR A 163 14.57 2.65 -0.54
CA TYR A 163 15.08 1.86 -1.65
C TYR A 163 14.22 2.07 -2.89
N VAL A 164 14.85 2.40 -4.01
CA VAL A 164 14.20 2.56 -5.32
C VAL A 164 15.12 2.09 -6.44
N GLN A 165 14.56 1.60 -7.54
CA GLN A 165 15.32 1.22 -8.71
C GLN A 165 15.88 2.45 -9.46
N ASP A 166 17.10 2.35 -9.98
CA ASP A 166 17.75 3.42 -10.75
C ASP A 166 16.92 3.85 -11.97
N SER A 167 16.46 2.88 -12.74
CA SER A 167 15.63 3.13 -13.90
C SER A 167 14.35 3.86 -13.55
N HIS A 168 13.70 3.48 -12.42
CA HIS A 168 12.48 4.13 -11.96
C HIS A 168 12.75 5.54 -11.45
N TRP A 169 13.80 5.72 -10.64
CA TRP A 169 14.14 7.03 -10.10
C TRP A 169 14.44 8.05 -11.20
N ASN A 170 15.20 7.63 -12.22
CA ASN A 170 15.48 8.47 -13.38
C ASN A 170 14.20 8.82 -14.17
N TRP A 171 13.28 7.84 -14.32
CA TRP A 171 11.98 8.09 -14.92
C TRP A 171 11.14 9.07 -14.12
N ALA A 172 11.03 8.88 -12.80
CA ALA A 172 10.25 9.74 -11.90
C ALA A 172 10.73 11.21 -11.91
N LEU A 173 12.02 11.45 -12.13
CA LEU A 173 12.58 12.80 -12.25
C LEU A 173 12.30 13.46 -13.62
N SER A 174 12.01 12.68 -14.66
CA SER A 174 11.72 13.15 -16.02
C SER A 174 10.65 12.29 -16.70
N PRO A 175 9.42 12.27 -16.14
CA PRO A 175 8.35 11.44 -16.67
C PRO A 175 7.81 11.93 -18.00
N SER A 176 7.08 11.05 -18.70
CA SER A 176 6.40 11.40 -19.94
C SER A 176 5.18 12.29 -19.70
N GLU A 177 4.65 12.89 -20.78
CA GLU A 177 3.39 13.65 -20.72
C GLU A 177 2.21 12.81 -20.25
N LYS A 178 2.24 11.49 -20.47
CA LYS A 178 1.16 10.57 -20.10
C LYS A 178 1.04 10.41 -18.59
N ASP A 179 2.16 10.28 -17.87
CA ASP A 179 2.19 9.90 -16.46
C ASP A 179 2.75 10.97 -15.52
N ARG A 180 3.18 12.11 -16.06
CA ARG A 180 3.73 13.24 -15.29
C ARG A 180 2.86 13.68 -14.10
N ALA A 181 1.53 13.58 -14.23
CA ALA A 181 0.60 13.95 -13.16
C ALA A 181 0.70 13.04 -11.93
N SER A 182 1.24 11.83 -12.08
CA SER A 182 1.44 10.88 -10.98
C SER A 182 2.71 11.14 -10.17
N PHE A 183 3.65 11.94 -10.71
CA PHE A 183 4.93 12.25 -10.06
C PHE A 183 4.97 13.67 -9.51
N LEU A 184 4.81 13.80 -8.18
CA LEU A 184 4.82 15.10 -7.53
C LEU A 184 6.24 15.44 -7.04
N LYS A 185 6.76 16.60 -7.42
CA LYS A 185 8.09 17.05 -7.00
C LYS A 185 8.27 17.08 -5.49
N GLU A 186 7.24 17.50 -4.77
CA GLU A 186 7.25 17.55 -3.31
C GLU A 186 7.35 16.16 -2.64
N ASN A 187 7.07 15.08 -3.36
CA ASN A 187 7.31 13.73 -2.89
C ASN A 187 8.75 13.27 -3.12
N LEU A 188 9.42 13.79 -4.16
CA LEU A 188 10.73 13.33 -4.60
C LEU A 188 11.89 14.18 -4.05
N GLU A 189 11.70 15.50 -3.93
CA GLU A 189 12.76 16.42 -3.51
C GLU A 189 13.32 16.11 -2.12
N PRO A 190 12.51 15.87 -1.07
CA PRO A 190 13.06 15.52 0.24
C PRO A 190 13.84 14.21 0.22
N LEU A 191 13.36 13.19 -0.52
CA LEU A 191 14.09 11.93 -0.70
C LEU A 191 15.46 12.15 -1.34
N LYS A 192 15.51 12.93 -2.42
CA LYS A 192 16.76 13.27 -3.13
C LYS A 192 17.77 13.96 -2.24
N GLN A 193 17.31 14.86 -1.38
CA GLN A 193 18.19 15.72 -0.54
C GLN A 193 18.59 15.06 0.77
N SER A 194 17.88 14.01 1.20
CA SER A 194 17.99 13.43 2.55
C SER A 194 19.31 12.69 2.83
N GLY A 195 20.01 12.21 1.80
CA GLY A 195 21.09 11.23 1.95
C GLY A 195 20.62 9.85 2.41
N ARG A 196 19.29 9.62 2.46
CA ARG A 196 18.65 8.36 2.88
C ARG A 196 18.09 7.54 1.73
N LEU A 197 18.25 8.00 0.49
CA LEU A 197 17.84 7.30 -0.71
C LEU A 197 18.93 6.34 -1.16
N LYS A 198 18.58 5.07 -1.33
CA LYS A 198 19.46 4.02 -1.85
C LYS A 198 18.96 3.54 -3.21
N ILE A 199 19.70 3.87 -4.22
CA ILE A 199 19.44 3.48 -5.60
C ILE A 199 19.88 2.03 -5.80
N LEU A 200 18.99 1.21 -6.38
CA LEU A 200 19.19 -0.19 -6.65
C LEU A 200 19.30 -0.45 -8.16
N LEU A 201 20.00 -1.51 -8.52
CA LEU A 201 20.18 -1.94 -9.92
C LEU A 201 19.69 -3.39 -10.08
N GLY A 202 18.52 -3.55 -10.70
CA GLY A 202 17.99 -4.85 -11.07
C GLY A 202 17.39 -5.65 -9.91
N GLU A 203 16.86 -6.82 -10.26
CA GLU A 203 16.32 -7.78 -9.30
C GLU A 203 17.38 -8.27 -8.32
N ARG A 204 17.00 -8.48 -7.07
CA ARG A 204 17.91 -8.94 -6.02
C ARG A 204 17.22 -9.47 -4.79
N GLU A 205 17.91 -10.26 -4.03
CA GLU A 205 17.62 -10.46 -2.62
C GLU A 205 18.11 -9.24 -1.83
N LEU A 206 17.18 -8.52 -1.19
CA LEU A 206 17.49 -7.33 -0.39
C LEU A 206 17.83 -7.71 1.05
N PHE A 207 17.07 -8.64 1.60
CA PHE A 207 17.29 -9.29 2.90
C PHE A 207 17.05 -10.79 2.74
N PRO A 208 17.58 -11.66 3.63
CA PRO A 208 17.45 -13.11 3.50
C PRO A 208 16.00 -13.57 3.29
N GLY A 209 15.66 -14.11 2.11
CA GLY A 209 14.30 -14.53 1.73
C GLY A 209 13.36 -13.40 1.29
N LEU A 210 13.79 -12.13 1.32
CA LEU A 210 13.07 -11.00 0.78
C LEU A 210 13.71 -10.55 -0.54
N HIS A 211 13.01 -10.76 -1.63
CA HIS A 211 13.46 -10.48 -3.00
C HIS A 211 12.71 -9.31 -3.61
N LEU A 212 13.42 -8.50 -4.39
CA LEU A 212 12.86 -7.48 -5.26
C LEU A 212 12.82 -8.00 -6.69
N LEU A 213 11.64 -8.04 -7.27
CA LEU A 213 11.37 -8.43 -8.66
C LEU A 213 11.01 -7.19 -9.47
N LEU A 214 11.19 -7.21 -10.79
CA LEU A 214 10.93 -6.04 -11.63
C LEU A 214 9.71 -6.23 -12.52
N SER A 215 9.01 -5.11 -12.72
CA SER A 215 8.00 -4.89 -13.75
C SER A 215 8.29 -3.58 -14.48
N ASN A 216 8.02 -3.55 -15.78
CA ASN A 216 8.21 -2.37 -16.63
C ASN A 216 6.95 -2.02 -17.43
N GLY A 217 5.85 -2.73 -17.19
CA GLY A 217 4.60 -2.52 -17.90
C GLY A 217 3.83 -1.32 -17.39
N HIS A 218 3.58 -1.26 -16.07
CA HIS A 218 2.88 -0.15 -15.45
C HIS A 218 3.70 1.15 -15.51
N THR A 219 4.92 1.10 -15.01
CA THR A 219 5.92 2.17 -15.15
C THR A 219 7.32 1.57 -15.20
N VAL A 220 8.28 2.33 -15.74
CA VAL A 220 9.66 1.86 -15.89
C VAL A 220 10.28 1.56 -14.53
N GLY A 221 10.74 0.33 -14.33
CA GLY A 221 11.49 -0.06 -13.13
C GLY A 221 10.67 -0.14 -11.85
N LEU A 222 9.36 -0.38 -11.93
CA LEU A 222 8.56 -0.76 -10.78
C LEU A 222 9.17 -2.02 -10.14
N GLN A 223 9.33 -2.01 -8.81
CA GLN A 223 9.80 -3.16 -8.06
C GLN A 223 8.69 -3.77 -7.20
N MET A 224 8.54 -5.08 -7.27
CA MET A 224 7.61 -5.87 -6.49
C MET A 224 8.37 -6.61 -5.39
N VAL A 225 7.70 -6.94 -4.30
CA VAL A 225 8.32 -7.63 -3.17
C VAL A 225 7.84 -9.08 -3.08
N LYS A 226 8.78 -10.02 -3.07
CA LYS A 226 8.52 -11.44 -2.81
C LYS A 226 9.22 -11.85 -1.52
N ILE A 227 8.46 -12.38 -0.56
CA ILE A 227 8.98 -12.94 0.69
C ILE A 227 8.71 -14.43 0.69
N GLN A 228 9.75 -15.23 0.94
CA GLN A 228 9.61 -16.69 0.89
C GLN A 228 10.40 -17.39 2.00
N ASP A 229 9.87 -18.52 2.43
CA ASP A 229 10.60 -19.55 3.18
C ASP A 229 10.52 -20.89 2.46
N SER A 230 10.77 -22.00 3.13
CA SER A 230 10.72 -23.34 2.52
C SER A 230 9.31 -23.81 2.15
N THR A 231 8.25 -23.16 2.61
CA THR A 231 6.86 -23.62 2.50
C THR A 231 5.90 -22.56 1.97
N ASN A 232 6.17 -21.29 2.25
CA ASN A 232 5.25 -20.20 1.94
C ASN A 232 5.94 -19.12 1.12
N THR A 233 5.18 -18.53 0.22
CA THR A 233 5.60 -17.35 -0.55
C THR A 233 4.48 -16.30 -0.51
N LEU A 234 4.84 -15.08 -0.14
CA LEU A 234 4.01 -13.89 -0.27
C LEU A 234 4.56 -13.05 -1.42
N PHE A 235 3.67 -12.58 -2.28
CA PHE A 235 3.99 -11.71 -3.40
C PHE A 235 3.17 -10.42 -3.33
N TYR A 236 3.82 -9.32 -3.00
CA TYR A 236 3.25 -7.98 -3.08
C TYR A 236 3.50 -7.47 -4.49
N CYS A 237 2.47 -7.56 -5.33
CA CYS A 237 2.58 -7.32 -6.76
C CYS A 237 2.46 -5.85 -7.17
N SER A 238 2.11 -4.96 -6.22
CA SER A 238 1.90 -3.53 -6.49
C SER A 238 1.00 -3.34 -7.72
N ASP A 239 1.27 -2.37 -8.55
CA ASP A 239 0.45 -2.01 -9.72
C ASP A 239 0.64 -2.90 -10.96
N LEU A 240 1.38 -4.01 -10.83
CA LEU A 240 1.26 -5.08 -11.83
C LEU A 240 -0.16 -5.65 -11.87
N MET A 241 -0.82 -5.75 -10.70
CA MET A 241 -2.20 -6.24 -10.54
C MET A 241 -2.83 -5.58 -9.30
N PRO A 242 -3.46 -4.39 -9.44
CA PRO A 242 -3.87 -3.58 -8.28
C PRO A 242 -5.03 -4.17 -7.48
N THR A 243 -5.94 -4.91 -8.10
CA THR A 243 -7.13 -5.49 -7.43
C THR A 243 -7.41 -6.92 -7.90
N ALA A 244 -8.25 -7.64 -7.15
CA ALA A 244 -8.70 -8.99 -7.50
C ALA A 244 -9.40 -9.05 -8.88
N ALA A 245 -10.11 -8.00 -9.26
CA ALA A 245 -10.76 -7.89 -10.57
C ALA A 245 -9.77 -7.88 -11.74
N HIS A 246 -8.48 -7.59 -11.47
CA HIS A 246 -7.43 -7.60 -12.49
C HIS A 246 -6.74 -8.96 -12.68
N VAL A 247 -7.18 -10.04 -12.01
CA VAL A 247 -6.62 -11.39 -12.23
C VAL A 247 -6.70 -11.84 -13.69
N PRO A 248 -7.81 -11.65 -14.43
CA PRO A 248 -7.84 -12.00 -15.84
C PRO A 248 -6.79 -11.21 -16.65
N LEU A 249 -6.02 -11.90 -17.49
CA LEU A 249 -4.90 -11.31 -18.22
C LEU A 249 -5.24 -10.05 -19.04
N PRO A 250 -6.39 -9.96 -19.75
CA PRO A 250 -6.76 -8.75 -20.52
C PRO A 250 -7.16 -7.55 -19.66
N TYR A 251 -7.35 -7.71 -18.35
CA TYR A 251 -7.71 -6.62 -17.43
C TYR A 251 -6.45 -5.86 -17.05
N ILE A 252 -6.12 -4.86 -17.85
CA ILE A 252 -4.90 -4.03 -17.78
C ILE A 252 -5.33 -2.57 -17.67
N MET A 253 -4.67 -1.81 -16.82
CA MET A 253 -5.00 -0.42 -16.60
C MET A 253 -4.67 0.45 -17.81
N GLY A 254 -5.52 1.45 -18.10
CA GLY A 254 -5.19 2.54 -19.02
C GLY A 254 -4.02 3.40 -18.52
N TYR A 255 -3.70 3.33 -17.23
CA TYR A 255 -2.52 3.97 -16.63
C TYR A 255 -1.21 3.33 -17.06
N ASP A 256 -1.20 2.05 -17.44
CA ASP A 256 0.01 1.35 -17.82
C ASP A 256 0.71 2.02 -19.02
N LEU A 257 2.00 2.23 -18.89
CA LEU A 257 2.80 2.82 -19.98
C LEU A 257 2.97 1.85 -21.14
N TYR A 258 3.17 0.58 -20.81
CA TYR A 258 3.45 -0.49 -21.77
C TYR A 258 2.50 -1.67 -21.53
N PRO A 259 1.23 -1.58 -21.95
CA PRO A 259 0.20 -2.56 -21.60
C PRO A 259 0.50 -3.98 -22.14
N LEU A 260 1.21 -4.13 -23.24
CA LEU A 260 1.63 -5.46 -23.71
C LEU A 260 2.74 -6.05 -22.85
N THR A 261 3.63 -5.22 -22.30
CA THR A 261 4.61 -5.65 -21.32
C THR A 261 3.93 -6.08 -20.02
N THR A 262 2.94 -5.28 -19.53
CA THR A 262 2.12 -5.69 -18.37
C THR A 262 1.46 -7.05 -18.60
N LEU A 263 0.92 -7.29 -19.80
CA LEU A 263 0.28 -8.57 -20.15
C LEU A 263 1.26 -9.75 -20.05
N GLU A 264 2.48 -9.60 -20.55
CA GLU A 264 3.53 -10.62 -20.51
C GLU A 264 4.02 -10.86 -19.07
N GLU A 265 4.23 -9.79 -18.32
CA GLU A 265 4.66 -9.85 -16.93
C GLU A 265 3.58 -10.47 -16.03
N LYS A 266 2.31 -10.09 -16.18
CA LYS A 266 1.19 -10.76 -15.50
C LYS A 266 1.17 -12.25 -15.81
N ARG A 267 1.27 -12.61 -17.09
CA ARG A 267 1.28 -14.04 -17.48
C ARG A 267 2.41 -14.78 -16.78
N ARG A 268 3.62 -14.23 -16.77
CA ARG A 268 4.80 -14.85 -16.13
C ARG A 268 4.57 -15.02 -14.62
N TYR A 269 4.29 -13.93 -13.93
CA TYR A 269 4.20 -13.94 -12.47
C TYR A 269 2.98 -14.68 -11.94
N LEU A 270 1.81 -14.54 -12.58
CA LEU A 270 0.61 -15.24 -12.14
C LEU A 270 0.68 -16.74 -12.44
N SER A 271 1.30 -17.18 -13.55
CA SER A 271 1.55 -18.61 -13.77
C SER A 271 2.44 -19.18 -12.68
N GLN A 272 3.55 -18.51 -12.36
CA GLN A 272 4.43 -18.95 -11.27
C GLN A 272 3.71 -18.93 -9.91
N ALA A 273 2.93 -17.91 -9.63
CA ALA A 273 2.15 -17.81 -8.39
C ALA A 273 1.10 -18.94 -8.27
N CYS A 274 0.50 -19.35 -9.38
CA CYS A 274 -0.41 -20.49 -9.46
C CYS A 274 0.34 -21.81 -9.18
N ASP A 275 1.43 -22.06 -9.90
CA ASP A 275 2.20 -23.30 -9.82
C ASP A 275 2.82 -23.51 -8.44
N GLU A 276 3.34 -22.44 -7.83
CA GLU A 276 4.02 -22.43 -6.53
C GLU A 276 3.10 -22.05 -5.36
N ASN A 277 1.80 -21.85 -5.60
CA ASN A 277 0.80 -21.52 -4.59
C ASN A 277 1.11 -20.27 -3.78
N TRP A 278 1.52 -19.18 -4.44
CA TRP A 278 1.83 -17.93 -3.77
C TRP A 278 0.59 -17.25 -3.19
N LEU A 279 0.77 -16.53 -2.07
CA LEU A 279 -0.18 -15.57 -1.58
C LEU A 279 0.11 -14.22 -2.24
N ILE A 280 -0.83 -13.72 -3.03
CA ILE A 280 -0.71 -12.46 -3.75
C ILE A 280 -1.43 -11.37 -2.96
N VAL A 281 -0.71 -10.36 -2.51
CA VAL A 281 -1.26 -9.21 -1.78
C VAL A 281 -1.68 -8.14 -2.77
N LEU A 282 -2.86 -7.56 -2.54
CA LEU A 282 -3.51 -6.57 -3.40
C LEU A 282 -3.53 -5.21 -2.71
N GLU A 283 -2.69 -4.31 -3.16
CA GLU A 283 -2.51 -2.99 -2.56
C GLU A 283 -3.77 -2.13 -2.65
N HIS A 284 -4.42 -2.13 -3.80
CA HIS A 284 -5.51 -1.23 -4.11
C HIS A 284 -6.92 -1.84 -4.02
N ASP A 285 -7.05 -3.12 -3.67
CA ASP A 285 -8.37 -3.70 -3.51
C ASP A 285 -9.01 -3.26 -2.18
N ALA A 286 -10.15 -2.58 -2.26
CA ALA A 286 -10.85 -2.06 -1.09
C ALA A 286 -11.53 -3.14 -0.22
N GLU A 287 -11.70 -4.35 -0.74
CA GLU A 287 -12.48 -5.42 -0.11
C GLU A 287 -11.66 -6.69 0.18
N VAL A 288 -10.58 -6.89 -0.58
CA VAL A 288 -9.77 -8.11 -0.53
C VAL A 288 -8.32 -7.73 -0.23
N ASP A 289 -7.72 -8.34 0.79
CA ASP A 289 -6.32 -8.08 1.14
C ASP A 289 -5.36 -8.91 0.31
N ALA A 290 -5.65 -10.20 0.20
CA ALA A 290 -4.81 -11.13 -0.53
C ALA A 290 -5.63 -12.25 -1.20
N ILE A 291 -5.03 -12.86 -2.21
CA ILE A 291 -5.64 -13.98 -2.94
C ILE A 291 -4.65 -15.12 -3.15
N ARG A 292 -5.19 -16.31 -3.34
CA ARG A 292 -4.52 -17.41 -4.03
C ARG A 292 -5.27 -17.70 -5.32
N ILE A 293 -4.54 -18.06 -6.34
CA ILE A 293 -5.09 -18.34 -7.67
C ILE A 293 -4.86 -19.79 -8.04
N GLU A 294 -5.67 -20.29 -8.96
CA GLU A 294 -5.54 -21.62 -9.54
C GLU A 294 -5.81 -21.60 -11.05
N GLN A 295 -5.41 -22.67 -11.72
CA GLN A 295 -5.70 -22.85 -13.13
C GLN A 295 -7.14 -23.38 -13.28
N GLY A 296 -8.05 -22.52 -13.75
CA GLY A 296 -9.39 -22.93 -14.16
C GLY A 296 -9.39 -23.55 -15.56
N GLU A 297 -10.58 -23.92 -16.06
CA GLU A 297 -10.70 -24.57 -17.38
C GLU A 297 -10.16 -23.72 -18.55
N LYS A 298 -10.35 -22.41 -18.49
CA LYS A 298 -10.01 -21.50 -19.59
C LYS A 298 -9.03 -20.40 -19.22
N ARG A 299 -8.92 -20.09 -17.94
CA ARG A 299 -8.12 -18.96 -17.44
C ARG A 299 -7.71 -19.20 -15.98
N LEU A 300 -6.80 -18.35 -15.48
CA LEU A 300 -6.53 -18.26 -14.05
C LEU A 300 -7.76 -17.71 -13.33
N GLU A 301 -8.09 -18.31 -12.18
CA GLU A 301 -9.23 -17.97 -11.34
C GLU A 301 -8.79 -17.80 -9.88
N ILE A 302 -9.55 -17.02 -9.14
CA ILE A 302 -9.28 -16.85 -7.71
C ILE A 302 -9.80 -18.08 -6.99
N ARG A 303 -8.89 -18.82 -6.34
CA ARG A 303 -9.23 -19.97 -5.51
C ARG A 303 -9.66 -19.55 -4.12
N GLU A 304 -9.02 -18.54 -3.56
CA GLU A 304 -9.20 -18.11 -2.17
C GLU A 304 -9.00 -16.60 -2.03
N LYS A 305 -9.84 -15.94 -1.22
CA LYS A 305 -9.70 -14.56 -0.79
C LYS A 305 -9.43 -14.56 0.70
N LEU A 306 -8.43 -13.79 1.14
CA LEU A 306 -7.96 -13.76 2.52
C LEU A 306 -7.90 -12.32 3.04
N ALA A 307 -8.12 -12.16 4.36
CA ALA A 307 -7.70 -11.02 5.16
C ALA A 307 -6.33 -11.35 5.80
N ILE A 308 -5.42 -10.37 5.91
CA ILE A 308 -4.08 -10.55 6.49
C ILE A 308 -3.65 -9.36 7.34
#